data_3e356e6d80e29870e5eb35d0bf1ddc34
#
_entry.id   3e356e6d80e29870e5eb35d0bf1ddc34
#
_cell.length_a   1.000
_cell.length_b   1.000
_cell.length_c   1.000
_cell.angle_alpha   90.00
_cell.angle_beta   90.00
_cell.angle_gamma   90.00
#
_symmetry.space_group_name_H-M   'P 1'
#
loop_
_entity.id
_entity.type
_entity.pdbx_description
1 polymer ?
#
loop_
_entity_poly.entity_id
_entity_poly.type
_entity_poly.pdbx_seq_one_letter_code
_entity_poly.pdbx_strand_id
1 'polypeptide(L)'
;MKRSIEDTPVVFLGAGNLATNLAKALYRKGFRIMQVYSRTEESARTLANEVEAEYITDLKGVSNEARLYIISLKDAAFVELL
;
A
#
# COMPACT_ATOMS: atom_id res chain seq x y z
N MET A 1 14.19 -13.88 -19.45
CA MET A 1 13.23 -12.78 -19.60
C MET A 1 13.18 -11.90 -18.38
N LYS A 2 13.29 -10.64 -18.58
CA LYS A 2 13.34 -9.72 -17.47
C LYS A 2 11.94 -9.22 -17.12
N ARG A 3 11.62 -9.21 -15.82
CA ARG A 3 10.34 -8.72 -15.38
C ARG A 3 10.37 -7.22 -15.23
N SER A 4 9.38 -6.56 -15.75
CA SER A 4 9.25 -5.13 -15.58
C SER A 4 8.80 -4.81 -14.15
N ILE A 5 9.29 -3.71 -13.58
CA ILE A 5 8.81 -3.31 -12.26
C ILE A 5 7.34 -2.92 -12.31
N GLU A 6 6.82 -2.60 -13.48
CA GLU A 6 5.41 -2.32 -13.62
C GLU A 6 4.56 -3.56 -13.40
N ASP A 7 5.18 -4.74 -13.50
CA ASP A 7 4.47 -5.99 -13.27
C ASP A 7 4.56 -6.42 -11.82
N THR A 8 5.02 -5.56 -10.95
CA THR A 8 5.16 -5.87 -9.53
C THR A 8 4.11 -5.08 -8.75
N PRO A 9 2.91 -5.64 -8.57
CA PRO A 9 1.89 -4.92 -7.82
C PRO A 9 2.23 -4.88 -6.35
N VAL A 10 2.03 -3.72 -5.75
CA VAL A 10 2.40 -3.46 -4.36
C VAL A 10 1.17 -3.05 -3.60
N VAL A 11 1.02 -3.60 -2.40
CA VAL A 11 -0.06 -3.21 -1.49
C VAL A 11 0.56 -2.58 -0.26
N PHE A 12 0.04 -1.41 0.13
CA PHE A 12 0.48 -0.73 1.34
C PHE A 12 -0.56 -0.93 2.43
N LEU A 13 -0.12 -1.44 3.56
CA LEU A 13 -0.97 -1.58 4.73
C LEU A 13 -0.56 -0.51 5.71
N GLY A 14 -1.22 0.63 5.62
CA GLY A 14 -0.90 1.81 6.40
C GLY A 14 -0.70 2.98 5.48
N ALA A 15 -1.03 4.18 5.96
CA ALA A 15 -0.92 5.40 5.15
C ALA A 15 -0.37 6.55 5.96
N GLY A 16 0.55 6.28 6.88
CA GLY A 16 1.21 7.33 7.63
C GLY A 16 2.31 7.98 6.80
N ASN A 17 3.09 8.84 7.45
CA ASN A 17 4.11 9.60 6.73
C ASN A 17 5.11 8.71 6.03
N LEU A 18 5.57 7.66 6.71
CA LEU A 18 6.56 6.79 6.11
C LEU A 18 5.97 6.05 4.91
N ALA A 19 4.77 5.51 5.07
CA ALA A 19 4.14 4.80 3.97
C ALA A 19 3.87 5.73 2.80
N THR A 20 3.45 6.95 3.09
CA THR A 20 3.17 7.93 2.05
C THR A 20 4.41 8.24 1.24
N ASN A 21 5.51 8.51 1.91
CA ASN A 21 6.74 8.85 1.21
C ASN A 21 7.25 7.68 0.39
N LEU A 22 7.17 6.48 0.96
CA LEU A 22 7.67 5.31 0.26
C LEU A 22 6.78 4.96 -0.94
N ALA A 23 5.47 5.07 -0.77
CA ALA A 23 4.57 4.75 -1.87
C ALA A 23 4.78 5.71 -3.04
N LYS A 24 4.96 6.99 -2.74
CA LYS A 24 5.20 7.96 -3.80
C LYS A 24 6.52 7.71 -4.49
N ALA A 25 7.54 7.32 -3.73
CA ALA A 25 8.84 7.02 -4.33
C ALA A 25 8.76 5.81 -5.25
N LEU A 26 8.07 4.77 -4.82
CA LEU A 26 7.93 3.59 -5.65
C LEU A 26 7.08 3.89 -6.88
N TYR A 27 6.04 4.69 -6.71
CA TYR A 27 5.20 5.05 -7.83
C TYR A 27 6.00 5.80 -8.90
N ARG A 28 6.85 6.72 -8.47
CA ARG A 28 7.67 7.47 -9.43
C ARG A 28 8.66 6.58 -10.16
N LYS A 29 9.04 5.48 -9.55
CA LYS A 29 9.96 4.56 -10.19
C LYS A 29 9.27 3.57 -11.11
N GLY A 30 7.96 3.64 -11.21
CA GLY A 30 7.24 2.79 -12.13
C GLY A 30 6.56 1.60 -11.50
N PHE A 31 6.65 1.44 -10.19
CA PHE A 31 5.95 0.36 -9.53
C PHE A 31 4.44 0.62 -9.58
N ARG A 32 3.69 -0.45 -9.68
CA ARG A 32 2.24 -0.35 -9.68
C ARG A 32 1.75 -0.47 -8.25
N ILE A 33 1.22 0.62 -7.72
CA ILE A 33 0.63 0.59 -6.39
C ILE A 33 -0.81 0.15 -6.55
N MET A 34 -1.12 -1.01 -6.02
CA MET A 34 -2.39 -1.66 -6.27
C MET A 34 -3.45 -1.23 -5.28
N GLN A 35 -3.12 -1.25 -4.01
CA GLN A 35 -4.05 -0.90 -2.95
C GLN A 35 -3.35 -0.18 -1.82
N VAL A 36 -4.10 0.66 -1.13
CA VAL A 36 -3.64 1.32 0.09
C VAL A 36 -4.68 1.07 1.16
N TYR A 37 -4.25 0.56 2.29
CA TYR A 37 -5.11 0.34 3.43
C TYR A 37 -4.82 1.36 4.51
N SER A 38 -5.87 1.90 5.12
CA SER A 38 -5.73 2.69 6.32
C SER A 38 -7.01 2.53 7.14
N ARG A 39 -6.90 2.76 8.43
CA ARG A 39 -8.09 2.67 9.28
C ARG A 39 -9.07 3.81 9.02
N THR A 40 -8.58 4.91 8.48
CA THR A 40 -9.46 6.01 8.15
C THR A 40 -9.54 6.15 6.65
N GLU A 41 -10.75 6.39 6.17
CA GLU A 41 -10.96 6.51 4.75
C GLU A 41 -10.21 7.70 4.17
N GLU A 42 -10.16 8.78 4.91
CA GLU A 42 -9.51 9.98 4.39
C GLU A 42 -8.05 9.74 4.12
N SER A 43 -7.34 9.11 5.05
CA SER A 43 -5.92 8.85 4.86
C SER A 43 -5.68 7.89 3.70
N ALA A 44 -6.48 6.83 3.63
CA ALA A 44 -6.30 5.85 2.57
C ALA A 44 -6.58 6.47 1.21
N ARG A 45 -7.66 7.24 1.12
CA ARG A 45 -8.05 7.83 -0.15
C ARG A 45 -7.04 8.87 -0.62
N THR A 46 -6.53 9.67 0.31
CA THR A 46 -5.57 10.69 -0.06
C THR A 46 -4.32 10.08 -0.67
N LEU A 47 -3.77 9.06 -0.03
CA LEU A 47 -2.58 8.45 -0.57
C LEU A 47 -2.88 7.70 -1.86
N ALA A 48 -4.00 6.99 -1.90
CA ALA A 48 -4.33 6.23 -3.10
C ALA A 48 -4.47 7.14 -4.32
N ASN A 49 -5.03 8.34 -4.12
CA ASN A 49 -5.16 9.27 -5.23
C ASN A 49 -3.81 9.72 -5.75
N GLU A 50 -2.83 9.81 -4.88
CA GLU A 50 -1.52 10.29 -5.30
C GLU A 50 -0.72 9.23 -6.02
N VAL A 51 -1.04 7.97 -5.84
CA VAL A 51 -0.33 6.88 -6.50
C VAL A 51 -1.24 6.07 -7.41
N GLU A 52 -2.41 6.58 -7.68
CA GLU A 52 -3.36 5.98 -8.62
C GLU A 52 -3.71 4.55 -8.22
N ALA A 53 -3.95 4.34 -6.93
CA ALA A 53 -4.28 3.04 -6.40
C ALA A 53 -5.71 3.04 -5.88
N GLU A 54 -6.21 1.86 -5.57
CA GLU A 54 -7.47 1.74 -4.86
C GLU A 54 -7.21 1.86 -3.38
N TYR A 55 -8.22 2.29 -2.64
CA TYR A 55 -8.07 2.35 -1.19
C TYR A 55 -9.10 1.47 -0.52
N ILE A 56 -8.73 0.95 0.64
CA ILE A 56 -9.61 0.13 1.44
C ILE A 56 -9.44 0.52 2.89
N THR A 57 -10.48 0.29 3.67
CA THR A 57 -10.43 0.56 5.10
C THR A 57 -10.70 -0.70 5.92
N ASP A 58 -10.80 -1.85 5.25
CA ASP A 58 -11.04 -3.12 5.90
C ASP A 58 -9.98 -4.10 5.41
N LEU A 59 -9.25 -4.68 6.35
CA LEU A 59 -8.20 -5.62 5.99
C LEU A 59 -8.72 -6.82 5.23
N LYS A 60 -10.00 -7.12 5.36
CA LYS A 60 -10.58 -8.22 4.60
C LYS A 60 -10.59 -7.95 3.11
N GLY A 61 -10.48 -6.69 2.72
CA GLY A 61 -10.48 -6.34 1.31
C GLY A 61 -9.10 -6.34 0.67
N VAL A 62 -8.07 -6.71 1.42
CA VAL A 62 -6.72 -6.73 0.88
C VAL A 62 -6.58 -7.81 -0.16
N SER A 63 -6.05 -7.44 -1.33
CA SER A 63 -5.86 -8.39 -2.40
C SER A 63 -4.76 -9.39 -2.05
N ASN A 64 -4.95 -10.62 -2.46
CA ASN A 64 -3.89 -11.61 -2.30
C ASN A 64 -3.09 -11.80 -3.59
N GLU A 65 -3.25 -10.88 -4.51
CA GLU A 65 -2.57 -10.99 -5.81
C GLU A 65 -1.37 -10.08 -5.94
N ALA A 66 -1.06 -9.33 -4.90
CA ALA A 66 0.10 -8.47 -4.96
C ALA A 66 1.36 -9.28 -4.76
N ARG A 67 2.45 -8.75 -5.26
CA ARG A 67 3.73 -9.40 -5.07
C ARG A 67 4.49 -8.87 -3.88
N LEU A 68 4.17 -7.67 -3.44
CA LEU A 68 4.88 -7.05 -2.35
C LEU A 68 3.87 -6.40 -1.44
N TYR A 69 3.94 -6.71 -0.16
CA TYR A 69 3.09 -6.11 0.84
C TYR A 69 3.97 -5.32 1.79
N ILE A 70 3.73 -4.03 1.87
CA ILE A 70 4.51 -3.16 2.75
C ILE A 70 3.63 -2.79 3.92
N ILE A 71 4.02 -3.23 5.10
CA ILE A 71 3.23 -3.07 6.31
C ILE A 71 3.82 -1.94 7.12
N SER A 72 3.04 -0.90 7.31
CA SER A 72 3.47 0.28 8.04
C SER A 72 2.40 0.65 9.05
N LEU A 73 1.96 -0.32 9.82
CA LEU A 73 0.96 -0.10 10.85
C LEU A 73 1.65 0.29 12.13
N LYS A 74 1.07 1.23 12.82
CA LYS A 74 1.58 1.61 14.10
C LYS A 74 1.06 0.67 15.15
N ASP A 75 1.77 0.61 16.23
CA ASP A 75 1.31 0.11 17.50
C ASP A 75 1.13 -1.40 17.55
N ALA A 76 0.49 -1.84 18.57
CA ALA A 76 0.48 -3.24 18.96
C ALA A 76 -0.29 -4.12 18.00
N ALA A 77 -1.13 -3.53 17.17
CA ALA A 77 -1.89 -4.34 16.22
C ALA A 77 -0.97 -5.11 15.30
N PHE A 78 0.17 -4.51 14.98
CA PHE A 78 1.12 -5.18 14.11
C PHE A 78 1.65 -6.45 14.77
N VAL A 79 1.89 -6.39 16.07
CA VAL A 79 2.45 -7.52 16.78
C VAL A 79 1.48 -8.69 16.75
N GLU A 80 0.20 -8.41 16.82
CA GLU A 80 -0.79 -9.47 16.87
C GLU A 80 -0.90 -10.24 15.58
N LEU A 81 -0.43 -9.69 14.50
CA LEU A 81 -0.47 -10.40 13.24
C LEU A 81 0.58 -11.50 13.16
N LEU A 82 1.53 -11.44 14.06
CA LEU A 82 2.58 -12.43 14.07
C LEU A 82 2.14 -13.67 14.83
#